data_d21351628f06fbd31aa180b93667ad65
#
_entry.id   d21351628f06fbd31aa180b93667ad65
#
_cell.length_a   1.000
_cell.length_b   1.000
_cell.length_c   1.000
_cell.angle_alpha   90.00
_cell.angle_beta   90.00
_cell.angle_gamma   90.00
#
_symmetry.space_group_name_H-M   'P 1'
#
loop_
_entity.id
_entity.type
_entity.pdbx_description
1 polymer ?
#
loop_
_entity_poly.entity_id
_entity_poly.type
_entity_poly.pdbx_seq_one_letter_code
_entity_poly.pdbx_strand_id
1 'polypeptide(L)'
;MHDFAVRLATAASLAACSVVVLAAPVSAVDATGVWIELAAPAARIVSLAPHATELLFAAGAGGSVVGLLAPADWPPEAKRVPRVGDAAGLDLERVVALKPDLVVVWPYFAPGEVERLRALGVPVFVSDPRTPEAIADDLEGLGALAGTSETAARAATDFRTRLAALLQRSRAAAKVSVFYEIWPRPLYTVGGKHLITAALALCGGDNVFARLATPAATVGIEDVLAAQPQAILAAADDATRPVWLDDWRRWNAIPAVARGNLFVVDGNLLHRAGPRFIEGVEGLCAALDRARENLRR
;
A
#
# COMPACT_ATOMS: atom_id res chain seq x y z
N MET A 1 -55.64 -28.24 68.48
CA MET A 1 -54.43 -28.94 67.98
C MET A 1 -54.28 -28.44 66.56
N HIS A 2 -53.36 -27.44 66.32
CA HIS A 2 -53.10 -26.84 65.06
C HIS A 2 -51.60 -27.02 64.72
N ASP A 3 -51.33 -27.86 63.70
CA ASP A 3 -50.00 -28.07 63.17
C ASP A 3 -49.59 -26.91 62.27
N PHE A 4 -48.50 -26.24 62.63
CA PHE A 4 -47.85 -25.18 61.80
C PHE A 4 -46.67 -25.85 61.09
N ALA A 5 -46.81 -26.13 59.79
CA ALA A 5 -45.75 -26.60 58.94
C ALA A 5 -44.93 -25.39 58.42
N VAL A 6 -43.70 -25.25 58.95
CA VAL A 6 -42.72 -24.26 58.43
C VAL A 6 -42.07 -24.81 57.16
N ARG A 7 -42.30 -24.17 56.00
CA ARG A 7 -41.59 -24.42 54.73
C ARG A 7 -40.32 -23.60 54.71
N LEU A 8 -39.18 -24.24 54.84
CA LEU A 8 -37.86 -23.65 54.49
C LEU A 8 -37.74 -23.55 52.97
N ALA A 9 -37.64 -22.34 52.44
CA ALA A 9 -37.30 -22.08 51.06
C ALA A 9 -35.76 -21.93 50.99
N THR A 10 -35.08 -22.92 50.44
CA THR A 10 -33.65 -22.85 50.10
C THR A 10 -33.48 -22.07 48.82
N ALA A 11 -32.97 -20.82 48.90
CA ALA A 11 -32.55 -20.05 47.78
C ALA A 11 -31.17 -20.57 47.29
N ALA A 12 -31.13 -21.22 46.14
CA ALA A 12 -29.88 -21.60 45.49
C ALA A 12 -29.35 -20.39 44.70
N SER A 13 -28.31 -19.74 45.21
CA SER A 13 -27.56 -18.70 44.52
C SER A 13 -26.71 -19.35 43.39
N LEU A 14 -27.13 -19.18 42.13
CA LEU A 14 -26.26 -19.46 41.00
C LEU A 14 -25.18 -18.37 40.91
N ALA A 15 -23.97 -18.71 41.30
CA ALA A 15 -22.79 -17.87 41.02
C ALA A 15 -22.48 -18.00 39.53
N ALA A 16 -22.78 -16.94 38.75
CA ALA A 16 -22.35 -16.83 37.35
C ALA A 16 -20.83 -16.65 37.33
N CYS A 17 -20.10 -17.71 37.02
CA CYS A 17 -18.67 -17.66 36.78
C CYS A 17 -18.44 -17.02 35.43
N SER A 18 -18.09 -15.70 35.41
CA SER A 18 -17.67 -15.00 34.22
C SER A 18 -16.33 -15.56 33.75
N VAL A 19 -16.33 -16.38 32.71
CA VAL A 19 -15.10 -16.82 32.06
C VAL A 19 -14.53 -15.62 31.32
N VAL A 20 -13.44 -15.04 31.82
CA VAL A 20 -12.65 -14.06 31.10
C VAL A 20 -11.91 -14.81 30.00
N VAL A 21 -12.42 -14.78 28.80
CA VAL A 21 -11.70 -15.26 27.61
C VAL A 21 -10.58 -14.26 27.35
N LEU A 22 -9.36 -14.59 27.78
CA LEU A 22 -8.17 -13.83 27.37
C LEU A 22 -8.00 -14.07 25.87
N ALA A 23 -7.98 -12.98 25.09
CA ALA A 23 -7.65 -13.07 23.68
C ALA A 23 -6.23 -13.62 23.52
N ALA A 24 -6.02 -14.51 22.57
CA ALA A 24 -4.69 -15.05 22.31
C ALA A 24 -3.76 -13.94 21.75
N PRO A 25 -2.47 -13.96 22.12
CA PRO A 25 -1.48 -13.05 21.54
C PRO A 25 -1.42 -13.23 20.01
N VAL A 26 -1.20 -12.13 19.32
CA VAL A 26 -1.08 -12.09 17.85
C VAL A 26 0.25 -11.47 17.46
N SER A 27 0.79 -11.88 16.32
CA SER A 27 2.10 -11.40 15.90
C SER A 27 2.24 -11.35 14.37
N ALA A 28 3.14 -10.49 13.90
CA ALA A 28 3.56 -10.40 12.52
C ALA A 28 4.99 -9.84 12.40
N VAL A 29 5.62 -10.06 11.25
CA VAL A 29 6.92 -9.43 10.91
C VAL A 29 6.65 -8.25 9.98
N ASP A 30 7.25 -7.09 10.25
CA ASP A 30 7.12 -5.90 9.42
C ASP A 30 8.15 -5.87 8.26
N ALA A 31 8.06 -4.86 7.38
CA ALA A 31 8.96 -4.71 6.24
C ALA A 31 10.44 -4.53 6.62
N THR A 32 10.76 -4.22 7.88
CA THR A 32 12.14 -4.09 8.40
C THR A 32 12.67 -5.40 9.00
N GLY A 33 11.83 -6.45 9.06
CA GLY A 33 12.15 -7.72 9.68
C GLY A 33 11.94 -7.72 11.21
N VAL A 34 11.32 -6.69 11.76
CA VAL A 34 11.00 -6.61 13.19
C VAL A 34 9.75 -7.43 13.48
N TRP A 35 9.85 -8.29 14.51
CA TRP A 35 8.73 -9.05 15.04
C TRP A 35 7.88 -8.17 15.96
N ILE A 36 6.62 -7.96 15.59
CA ILE A 36 5.63 -7.24 16.40
C ILE A 36 4.73 -8.27 17.07
N GLU A 37 4.61 -8.21 18.39
CA GLU A 37 3.72 -9.06 19.17
C GLU A 37 2.79 -8.19 20.00
N LEU A 38 1.49 -8.51 19.97
CA LEU A 38 0.46 -7.86 20.75
C LEU A 38 -0.21 -8.90 21.65
N ALA A 39 -0.50 -8.53 22.90
CA ALA A 39 -1.16 -9.41 23.86
C ALA A 39 -2.58 -9.83 23.45
N ALA A 40 -3.20 -9.03 22.58
CA ALA A 40 -4.52 -9.28 21.98
C ALA A 40 -4.57 -8.58 20.60
N PRO A 41 -5.50 -8.95 19.71
CA PRO A 41 -5.72 -8.25 18.46
C PRO A 41 -5.91 -6.74 18.65
N ALA A 42 -5.27 -5.97 17.77
CA ALA A 42 -5.33 -4.50 17.79
C ALA A 42 -6.77 -4.00 17.59
N ALA A 43 -7.26 -3.23 18.55
CA ALA A 43 -8.59 -2.62 18.53
C ALA A 43 -8.57 -1.12 18.22
N ARG A 44 -7.39 -0.48 18.32
CA ARG A 44 -7.20 0.96 18.12
C ARG A 44 -5.97 1.23 17.25
N ILE A 45 -6.18 1.22 15.94
CA ILE A 45 -5.10 1.33 14.96
C ILE A 45 -5.04 2.76 14.43
N VAL A 46 -3.84 3.34 14.38
CA VAL A 46 -3.58 4.60 13.67
C VAL A 46 -2.77 4.29 12.42
N SER A 47 -3.24 4.77 11.26
CA SER A 47 -2.56 4.59 9.97
C SER A 47 -1.91 5.89 9.52
N LEU A 48 -0.60 5.89 9.35
CA LEU A 48 0.20 7.06 8.97
C LEU A 48 0.65 7.03 7.49
N ALA A 49 -0.05 6.26 6.66
CA ALA A 49 0.17 6.28 5.21
C ALA A 49 -1.11 5.92 4.45
N PRO A 50 -1.36 6.51 3.26
CA PRO A 50 -2.53 6.19 2.46
C PRO A 50 -2.64 4.71 2.07
N HIS A 51 -1.54 4.08 1.63
CA HIS A 51 -1.51 2.66 1.29
C HIS A 51 -1.77 1.76 2.51
N ALA A 52 -1.22 2.10 3.68
CA ALA A 52 -1.46 1.36 4.92
C ALA A 52 -2.94 1.41 5.31
N THR A 53 -3.62 2.54 5.07
CA THR A 53 -5.06 2.65 5.25
C THR A 53 -5.80 1.67 4.34
N GLU A 54 -5.46 1.63 3.05
CA GLU A 54 -6.08 0.71 2.10
C GLU A 54 -5.85 -0.77 2.50
N LEU A 55 -4.63 -1.11 2.94
CA LEU A 55 -4.28 -2.45 3.43
C LEU A 55 -5.12 -2.85 4.65
N LEU A 56 -5.23 -1.98 5.67
CA LEU A 56 -6.02 -2.23 6.87
C LEU A 56 -7.50 -2.48 6.57
N PHE A 57 -8.10 -1.66 5.70
CA PHE A 57 -9.48 -1.85 5.31
C PHE A 57 -9.68 -3.14 4.51
N ALA A 58 -8.80 -3.45 3.58
CA ALA A 58 -8.86 -4.70 2.79
C ALA A 58 -8.59 -5.94 3.65
N ALA A 59 -7.73 -5.84 4.66
CA ALA A 59 -7.50 -6.90 5.64
C ALA A 59 -8.68 -7.10 6.61
N GLY A 60 -9.73 -6.26 6.54
CA GLY A 60 -10.90 -6.34 7.42
C GLY A 60 -10.75 -5.58 8.75
N ALA A 61 -9.66 -4.85 8.94
CA ALA A 61 -9.36 -4.11 10.17
C ALA A 61 -9.91 -2.67 10.18
N GLY A 62 -10.68 -2.26 9.16
CA GLY A 62 -11.17 -0.88 9.01
C GLY A 62 -11.98 -0.38 10.21
N GLY A 63 -12.73 -1.26 10.91
CA GLY A 63 -13.47 -0.93 12.13
C GLY A 63 -12.60 -0.58 13.34
N SER A 64 -11.35 -1.02 13.35
CA SER A 64 -10.35 -0.73 14.40
C SER A 64 -9.53 0.53 14.10
N VAL A 65 -9.66 1.14 12.91
CA VAL A 65 -8.90 2.33 12.56
C VAL A 65 -9.51 3.56 13.20
N VAL A 66 -8.78 4.18 14.14
CA VAL A 66 -9.24 5.32 14.94
C VAL A 66 -8.62 6.66 14.54
N GLY A 67 -7.56 6.64 13.70
CA GLY A 67 -6.90 7.85 13.20
C GLY A 67 -6.14 7.60 11.90
N LEU A 68 -6.12 8.60 11.02
CA LEU A 68 -5.49 8.54 9.70
C LEU A 68 -4.65 9.77 9.41
N LEU A 69 -3.56 9.58 8.66
CA LEU A 69 -2.86 10.68 8.00
C LEU A 69 -3.59 11.05 6.69
N ALA A 70 -3.73 12.35 6.41
CA ALA A 70 -4.25 12.82 5.13
C ALA A 70 -3.13 12.90 4.06
N PRO A 71 -3.43 12.69 2.76
CA PRO A 71 -4.70 12.23 2.23
C PRO A 71 -4.86 10.71 2.35
N ALA A 72 -5.90 10.26 3.04
CA ALA A 72 -6.34 8.87 3.02
C ALA A 72 -7.81 8.86 2.61
N ASP A 73 -8.07 8.78 1.33
CA ASP A 73 -9.36 8.98 0.67
C ASP A 73 -10.02 7.67 0.20
N TRP A 74 -9.30 6.56 0.31
CA TRP A 74 -9.78 5.23 -0.05
C TRP A 74 -9.57 4.23 1.10
N PRO A 75 -10.54 3.30 1.32
CA PRO A 75 -11.88 3.27 0.68
C PRO A 75 -12.75 4.46 1.16
N PRO A 76 -13.95 4.66 0.57
CA PRO A 76 -14.82 5.79 0.95
C PRO A 76 -15.10 5.90 2.45
N GLU A 77 -15.14 4.78 3.16
CA GLU A 77 -15.34 4.69 4.62
C GLU A 77 -14.21 5.38 5.39
N ALA A 78 -12.98 5.35 4.88
CA ALA A 78 -11.82 6.01 5.50
C ALA A 78 -12.00 7.53 5.63
N LYS A 79 -12.83 8.16 4.80
CA LYS A 79 -13.13 9.60 4.87
C LYS A 79 -13.78 10.01 6.19
N ARG A 80 -14.41 9.08 6.91
CA ARG A 80 -15.09 9.32 8.19
C ARG A 80 -14.16 9.23 9.39
N VAL A 81 -12.97 8.65 9.23
CA VAL A 81 -12.01 8.48 10.33
C VAL A 81 -11.30 9.81 10.63
N PRO A 82 -11.12 10.19 11.91
CA PRO A 82 -10.40 11.41 12.29
C PRO A 82 -9.01 11.52 11.69
N ARG A 83 -8.59 12.73 11.30
CA ARG A 83 -7.24 13.01 10.80
C ARG A 83 -6.31 13.34 11.95
N VAL A 84 -5.10 12.76 11.92
CA VAL A 84 -4.03 12.99 12.92
C VAL A 84 -2.83 13.74 12.33
N GLY A 85 -3.00 14.30 11.13
CA GLY A 85 -1.98 15.06 10.43
C GLY A 85 -2.18 14.97 8.91
N ASP A 86 -1.27 15.58 8.18
CA ASP A 86 -1.22 15.62 6.71
C ASP A 86 0.23 15.68 6.21
N ALA A 87 0.43 16.05 4.94
CA ALA A 87 1.77 16.18 4.34
C ALA A 87 2.65 17.25 5.02
N ALA A 88 2.08 18.19 5.77
CA ALA A 88 2.82 19.23 6.50
C ALA A 88 3.35 18.72 7.85
N GLY A 89 2.76 17.67 8.42
CA GLY A 89 3.25 17.05 9.65
C GLY A 89 2.25 16.16 10.37
N LEU A 90 2.77 15.45 11.35
CA LEU A 90 2.01 14.57 12.24
C LEU A 90 1.67 15.31 13.54
N ASP A 91 0.41 15.30 13.94
CA ASP A 91 -0.04 15.72 15.27
C ASP A 91 0.15 14.56 16.26
N LEU A 92 1.35 14.52 16.86
CA LEU A 92 1.73 13.44 17.79
C LEU A 92 0.82 13.43 19.04
N GLU A 93 0.41 14.60 19.54
CA GLU A 93 -0.45 14.68 20.72
C GLU A 93 -1.82 14.05 20.42
N ARG A 94 -2.35 14.31 19.24
CA ARG A 94 -3.60 13.72 18.78
C ARG A 94 -3.48 12.21 18.61
N VAL A 95 -2.35 11.70 18.08
CA VAL A 95 -2.09 10.26 18.00
C VAL A 95 -2.09 9.63 19.38
N VAL A 96 -1.35 10.20 20.33
CA VAL A 96 -1.28 9.69 21.71
C VAL A 96 -2.64 9.75 22.42
N ALA A 97 -3.42 10.82 22.21
CA ALA A 97 -4.75 10.97 22.78
C ALA A 97 -5.73 9.88 22.30
N LEU A 98 -5.52 9.33 21.09
CA LEU A 98 -6.29 8.20 20.58
C LEU A 98 -5.94 6.87 21.25
N LYS A 99 -4.88 6.80 22.07
CA LYS A 99 -4.41 5.60 22.76
C LYS A 99 -4.31 4.39 21.82
N PRO A 100 -3.52 4.48 20.74
CA PRO A 100 -3.40 3.37 19.81
C PRO A 100 -2.68 2.19 20.46
N ASP A 101 -3.14 0.99 20.14
CA ASP A 101 -2.46 -0.28 20.44
C ASP A 101 -1.62 -0.79 19.25
N LEU A 102 -1.78 -0.16 18.09
CA LEU A 102 -0.93 -0.36 16.91
C LEU A 102 -0.88 0.92 16.07
N VAL A 103 0.32 1.28 15.59
CA VAL A 103 0.51 2.33 14.58
C VAL A 103 1.14 1.71 13.34
N VAL A 104 0.55 1.94 12.17
CA VAL A 104 1.08 1.48 10.88
C VAL A 104 1.68 2.67 10.15
N VAL A 105 2.95 2.57 9.75
CA VAL A 105 3.72 3.70 9.20
C VAL A 105 4.37 3.35 7.86
N TRP A 106 4.61 4.39 7.06
CA TRP A 106 5.56 4.34 5.97
C TRP A 106 6.89 4.94 6.45
N PRO A 107 8.06 4.28 6.26
CA PRO A 107 9.31 4.65 6.95
C PRO A 107 9.88 6.02 6.55
N TYR A 108 9.41 6.59 5.44
CA TYR A 108 9.89 7.87 4.93
C TYR A 108 9.06 9.07 5.39
N PHE A 109 8.00 8.83 6.18
CA PHE A 109 7.17 9.88 6.74
C PHE A 109 7.41 10.01 8.25
N ALA A 110 7.68 11.24 8.71
CA ALA A 110 7.77 11.60 10.13
C ALA A 110 8.64 10.64 10.98
N PRO A 111 9.88 10.28 10.57
CA PRO A 111 10.68 9.27 11.29
C PRO A 111 10.98 9.64 12.74
N GLY A 112 11.15 10.93 13.05
CA GLY A 112 11.37 11.40 14.42
C GLY A 112 10.17 11.21 15.34
N GLU A 113 8.96 11.45 14.84
CA GLU A 113 7.71 11.22 15.55
C GLU A 113 7.42 9.73 15.73
N VAL A 114 7.77 8.90 14.75
CA VAL A 114 7.66 7.44 14.84
C VAL A 114 8.55 6.89 15.95
N GLU A 115 9.79 7.37 16.06
CA GLU A 115 10.69 6.99 17.17
C GLU A 115 10.16 7.44 18.55
N ARG A 116 9.52 8.60 18.62
CA ARG A 116 8.85 9.05 19.86
C ARG A 116 7.67 8.13 20.24
N LEU A 117 6.89 7.66 19.27
CA LEU A 117 5.81 6.69 19.53
C LEU A 117 6.37 5.37 20.06
N ARG A 118 7.47 4.86 19.49
CA ARG A 118 8.17 3.69 20.00
C ARG A 118 8.69 3.89 21.44
N ALA A 119 9.28 5.04 21.72
CA ALA A 119 9.75 5.39 23.07
C ALA A 119 8.61 5.47 24.10
N LEU A 120 7.40 5.76 23.67
CA LEU A 120 6.18 5.72 24.50
C LEU A 120 5.59 4.30 24.64
N GLY A 121 6.24 3.28 24.08
CA GLY A 121 5.80 1.88 24.14
C GLY A 121 4.66 1.54 23.18
N VAL A 122 4.38 2.39 22.18
CA VAL A 122 3.35 2.12 21.17
C VAL A 122 3.93 1.15 20.12
N PRO A 123 3.31 -0.01 19.88
CA PRO A 123 3.71 -0.92 18.81
C PRO A 123 3.61 -0.25 17.43
N VAL A 124 4.66 -0.39 16.62
CA VAL A 124 4.73 0.21 15.28
C VAL A 124 5.02 -0.86 14.25
N PHE A 125 4.15 -1.01 13.27
CA PHE A 125 4.33 -1.84 12.08
C PHE A 125 4.78 -0.96 10.91
N VAL A 126 5.93 -1.28 10.33
CA VAL A 126 6.45 -0.57 9.16
C VAL A 126 5.99 -1.27 7.89
N SER A 127 5.19 -0.59 7.06
CA SER A 127 4.75 -1.05 5.75
C SER A 127 5.57 -0.34 4.66
N ASP A 128 6.43 -1.09 3.96
CA ASP A 128 7.26 -0.60 2.85
C ASP A 128 7.36 -1.68 1.75
N PRO A 129 6.26 -2.08 1.11
CA PRO A 129 6.30 -3.10 0.08
C PRO A 129 7.14 -2.66 -1.11
N ARG A 130 8.22 -3.39 -1.39
CA ARG A 130 9.16 -3.11 -2.49
C ARG A 130 8.97 -4.04 -3.68
N THR A 131 8.19 -5.10 -3.49
CA THR A 131 7.73 -6.01 -4.54
C THR A 131 6.21 -6.11 -4.46
N PRO A 132 5.55 -6.44 -5.58
CA PRO A 132 4.09 -6.65 -5.54
C PRO A 132 3.67 -7.75 -4.56
N GLU A 133 4.47 -8.81 -4.40
CA GLU A 133 4.21 -9.89 -3.44
C GLU A 133 4.16 -9.40 -2.00
N ALA A 134 5.05 -8.46 -1.64
CA ALA A 134 5.10 -7.89 -0.29
C ALA A 134 3.82 -7.15 0.11
N ILE A 135 3.01 -6.70 -0.85
CA ILE A 135 1.67 -6.13 -0.57
C ILE A 135 0.75 -7.19 0.03
N ALA A 136 0.79 -8.41 -0.51
CA ALA A 136 0.01 -9.52 0.01
C ALA A 136 0.52 -9.98 1.39
N ASP A 137 1.83 -9.91 1.62
CA ASP A 137 2.43 -10.23 2.93
C ASP A 137 2.01 -9.19 3.99
N ASP A 138 1.99 -7.90 3.65
CA ASP A 138 1.47 -6.84 4.53
C ASP A 138 -0.02 -7.02 4.84
N LEU A 139 -0.85 -7.43 3.87
CA LEU A 139 -2.27 -7.75 4.10
C LEU A 139 -2.41 -8.84 5.17
N GLU A 140 -1.66 -9.94 5.05
CA GLU A 140 -1.71 -11.06 6.00
C GLU A 140 -1.17 -10.65 7.37
N GLY A 141 -0.05 -9.92 7.42
CA GLY A 141 0.54 -9.43 8.66
C GLY A 141 -0.38 -8.48 9.43
N LEU A 142 -0.98 -7.51 8.75
CA LEU A 142 -1.93 -6.56 9.35
C LEU A 142 -3.22 -7.26 9.80
N GLY A 143 -3.70 -8.23 9.01
CA GLY A 143 -4.84 -9.03 9.39
C GLY A 143 -4.58 -9.91 10.62
N ALA A 144 -3.38 -10.46 10.76
CA ALA A 144 -2.97 -11.22 11.94
C ALA A 144 -2.97 -10.31 13.18
N LEU A 145 -2.34 -9.13 13.10
CA LEU A 145 -2.29 -8.16 14.21
C LEU A 145 -3.67 -7.62 14.59
N ALA A 146 -4.60 -7.51 13.65
CA ALA A 146 -5.96 -7.02 13.90
C ALA A 146 -6.97 -8.14 14.24
N GLY A 147 -6.56 -9.42 14.24
CA GLY A 147 -7.46 -10.54 14.47
C GLY A 147 -8.45 -10.81 13.33
N THR A 148 -8.12 -10.38 12.11
CA THR A 148 -8.95 -10.51 10.91
C THR A 148 -8.30 -11.40 9.84
N SER A 149 -7.47 -12.36 10.26
CA SER A 149 -6.63 -13.21 9.40
C SER A 149 -7.36 -13.87 8.25
N GLU A 150 -8.61 -14.31 8.46
CA GLU A 150 -9.40 -14.96 7.39
C GLU A 150 -9.73 -13.99 6.25
N THR A 151 -10.14 -12.76 6.58
CA THR A 151 -10.43 -11.72 5.57
C THR A 151 -9.15 -11.30 4.85
N ALA A 152 -8.07 -11.10 5.59
CA ALA A 152 -6.76 -10.76 5.07
C ALA A 152 -6.22 -11.84 4.11
N ALA A 153 -6.31 -13.11 4.49
CA ALA A 153 -5.87 -14.23 3.67
C ALA A 153 -6.65 -14.32 2.34
N ARG A 154 -7.97 -14.05 2.36
CA ARG A 154 -8.77 -13.98 1.12
C ARG A 154 -8.28 -12.84 0.22
N ALA A 155 -8.08 -11.64 0.77
CA ALA A 155 -7.59 -10.48 0.01
C ALA A 155 -6.18 -10.73 -0.56
N ALA A 156 -5.27 -11.29 0.23
CA ALA A 156 -3.92 -11.65 -0.20
C ALA A 156 -3.92 -12.73 -1.30
N THR A 157 -4.79 -13.74 -1.18
CA THR A 157 -4.94 -14.80 -2.18
C THR A 157 -5.45 -14.26 -3.51
N ASP A 158 -6.48 -13.38 -3.47
CA ASP A 158 -6.98 -12.72 -4.69
C ASP A 158 -5.88 -11.90 -5.36
N PHE A 159 -5.16 -11.08 -4.58
CA PHE A 159 -4.06 -10.28 -5.08
C PHE A 159 -2.97 -11.13 -5.74
N ARG A 160 -2.49 -12.20 -5.07
CA ARG A 160 -1.48 -13.12 -5.62
C ARG A 160 -1.97 -13.84 -6.86
N THR A 161 -3.25 -14.21 -6.93
CA THR A 161 -3.85 -14.88 -8.10
C THR A 161 -3.83 -13.96 -9.33
N ARG A 162 -4.24 -12.70 -9.17
CA ARG A 162 -4.20 -11.69 -10.23
C ARG A 162 -2.76 -11.41 -10.67
N LEU A 163 -1.83 -11.30 -9.71
CA LEU A 163 -0.40 -11.10 -9.98
C LEU A 163 0.18 -12.25 -10.80
N ALA A 164 -0.11 -13.50 -10.43
CA ALA A 164 0.33 -14.70 -11.15
C ALA A 164 -0.24 -14.74 -12.59
N ALA A 165 -1.49 -14.35 -12.78
CA ALA A 165 -2.10 -14.26 -14.11
C ALA A 165 -1.40 -13.22 -15.01
N LEU A 166 -1.03 -12.05 -14.46
CA LEU A 166 -0.27 -11.02 -15.19
C LEU A 166 1.12 -11.53 -15.57
N LEU A 167 1.83 -12.15 -14.65
CA LEU A 167 3.15 -12.73 -14.89
C LEU A 167 3.10 -13.79 -16.01
N GLN A 168 2.12 -14.69 -15.97
CA GLN A 168 1.93 -15.72 -16.97
C GLN A 168 1.68 -15.13 -18.37
N ARG A 169 0.82 -14.10 -18.45
CA ARG A 169 0.51 -13.40 -19.71
C ARG A 169 1.74 -12.72 -20.31
N SER A 170 2.59 -12.13 -19.48
CA SER A 170 3.73 -11.34 -19.93
C SER A 170 5.02 -12.14 -20.12
N ARG A 171 5.02 -13.42 -19.73
CA ARG A 171 6.24 -14.27 -19.70
C ARG A 171 6.98 -14.38 -21.04
N ALA A 172 6.25 -14.45 -22.14
CA ALA A 172 6.79 -14.55 -23.50
C ALA A 172 6.77 -13.20 -24.25
N ALA A 173 6.41 -12.11 -23.59
CA ALA A 173 6.28 -10.82 -24.24
C ALA A 173 7.67 -10.22 -24.55
N ALA A 174 7.82 -9.63 -25.74
CA ALA A 174 9.02 -8.89 -26.08
C ALA A 174 9.24 -7.73 -25.10
N LYS A 175 10.49 -7.54 -24.69
CA LYS A 175 10.86 -6.47 -23.77
C LYS A 175 10.65 -5.11 -24.43
N VAL A 176 10.22 -4.12 -23.62
CA VAL A 176 10.06 -2.74 -24.02
C VAL A 176 10.84 -1.86 -23.06
N SER A 177 11.78 -1.05 -23.57
CA SER A 177 12.50 -0.08 -22.74
C SER A 177 11.57 1.08 -22.38
N VAL A 178 11.50 1.40 -21.09
CA VAL A 178 10.48 2.30 -20.53
C VAL A 178 11.14 3.43 -19.74
N PHE A 179 10.74 4.64 -20.03
CA PHE A 179 10.89 5.78 -19.13
C PHE A 179 9.59 5.98 -18.37
N TYR A 180 9.65 5.88 -17.03
CA TYR A 180 8.51 6.17 -16.16
C TYR A 180 8.66 7.55 -15.56
N GLU A 181 7.75 8.46 -15.90
CA GLU A 181 7.76 9.85 -15.46
C GLU A 181 6.75 10.05 -14.35
N ILE A 182 7.26 10.34 -13.13
CA ILE A 182 6.41 10.65 -11.95
C ILE A 182 5.98 12.11 -12.01
N TRP A 183 6.91 13.02 -12.35
CA TRP A 183 6.72 14.46 -12.28
C TRP A 183 7.59 15.19 -13.31
N PRO A 184 7.07 16.24 -13.96
CA PRO A 184 7.77 16.87 -15.09
C PRO A 184 8.81 17.93 -14.70
N ARG A 185 8.70 18.58 -13.53
CA ARG A 185 9.56 19.73 -13.15
C ARG A 185 9.73 19.83 -11.62
N PRO A 186 10.89 19.41 -11.10
CA PRO A 186 11.96 18.75 -11.81
C PRO A 186 11.52 17.40 -12.38
N LEU A 187 12.21 16.91 -13.42
CA LEU A 187 11.86 15.64 -14.05
C LEU A 187 12.22 14.48 -13.09
N TYR A 188 11.20 13.82 -12.58
CA TYR A 188 11.33 12.72 -11.60
C TYR A 188 11.01 11.38 -12.23
N THR A 189 11.83 10.36 -11.88
CA THR A 189 11.66 8.98 -12.31
C THR A 189 11.89 8.00 -11.16
N VAL A 190 11.67 6.72 -11.41
CA VAL A 190 11.90 5.61 -10.47
C VAL A 190 13.21 4.88 -10.76
N GLY A 191 13.94 4.52 -9.71
CA GLY A 191 15.13 3.69 -9.79
C GLY A 191 14.84 2.20 -9.71
N GLY A 192 15.91 1.37 -9.75
CA GLY A 192 15.77 -0.09 -9.83
C GLY A 192 15.11 -0.77 -8.62
N LYS A 193 15.26 -0.18 -7.45
CA LYS A 193 14.70 -0.71 -6.19
C LYS A 193 13.27 -0.23 -5.89
N HIS A 194 12.62 0.44 -6.83
CA HIS A 194 11.27 0.94 -6.65
C HIS A 194 10.23 -0.12 -7.04
N LEU A 195 9.11 -0.19 -6.30
CA LEU A 195 7.99 -1.11 -6.55
C LEU A 195 7.48 -1.02 -8.00
N ILE A 196 7.41 0.18 -8.59
CA ILE A 196 7.00 0.39 -9.98
C ILE A 196 7.98 -0.28 -10.96
N THR A 197 9.29 -0.30 -10.66
CA THR A 197 10.25 -1.01 -11.52
C THR A 197 10.02 -2.52 -11.50
N ALA A 198 9.67 -3.09 -10.34
CA ALA A 198 9.26 -4.49 -10.26
C ALA A 198 7.96 -4.74 -11.06
N ALA A 199 6.98 -3.84 -10.98
CA ALA A 199 5.73 -3.91 -11.76
C ALA A 199 5.99 -3.81 -13.28
N LEU A 200 6.88 -2.92 -13.72
CA LEU A 200 7.31 -2.84 -15.13
C LEU A 200 7.88 -4.18 -15.60
N ALA A 201 8.78 -4.78 -14.80
CA ALA A 201 9.40 -6.06 -15.14
C ALA A 201 8.38 -7.20 -15.28
N LEU A 202 7.35 -7.23 -14.41
CA LEU A 202 6.21 -8.18 -14.52
C LEU A 202 5.49 -8.05 -15.87
N CYS A 203 5.36 -6.85 -16.40
CA CYS A 203 4.72 -6.58 -17.69
C CYS A 203 5.68 -6.70 -18.89
N GLY A 204 6.93 -7.11 -18.68
CA GLY A 204 7.95 -7.18 -19.71
C GLY A 204 8.50 -5.80 -20.10
N GLY A 205 8.42 -4.82 -19.21
CA GLY A 205 9.06 -3.52 -19.36
C GLY A 205 10.45 -3.51 -18.71
N ASP A 206 11.41 -2.87 -19.35
CA ASP A 206 12.74 -2.61 -18.81
C ASP A 206 12.87 -1.11 -18.48
N ASN A 207 12.95 -0.78 -17.21
CA ASN A 207 13.14 0.60 -16.78
C ASN A 207 14.53 1.11 -17.21
N VAL A 208 14.58 2.14 -18.06
CA VAL A 208 15.85 2.70 -18.56
C VAL A 208 16.72 3.31 -17.45
N PHE A 209 16.12 3.64 -16.31
CA PHE A 209 16.79 4.16 -15.11
C PHE A 209 16.92 3.15 -13.97
N ALA A 210 16.81 1.84 -14.24
CA ALA A 210 16.95 0.80 -13.22
C ALA A 210 18.31 0.78 -12.51
N ARG A 211 19.34 1.43 -13.06
CA ARG A 211 20.67 1.54 -12.45
C ARG A 211 20.79 2.62 -11.36
N LEU A 212 19.78 3.49 -11.23
CA LEU A 212 19.78 4.49 -10.16
C LEU A 212 19.65 3.79 -8.80
N ALA A 213 20.55 4.16 -7.88
CA ALA A 213 20.62 3.54 -6.54
C ALA A 213 19.46 3.97 -5.64
N THR A 214 18.95 5.19 -5.85
CA THR A 214 17.81 5.74 -5.11
C THR A 214 16.49 5.22 -5.66
N PRO A 215 15.48 4.97 -4.83
CA PRO A 215 14.15 4.55 -5.31
C PRO A 215 13.50 5.55 -6.27
N ALA A 216 13.67 6.85 -6.02
CA ALA A 216 13.23 7.92 -6.90
C ALA A 216 14.34 8.97 -7.04
N ALA A 217 14.48 9.55 -8.23
CA ALA A 217 15.54 10.51 -8.53
C ALA A 217 15.10 11.52 -9.59
N THR A 218 15.75 12.68 -9.58
CA THR A 218 15.71 13.63 -10.70
C THR A 218 16.67 13.20 -11.79
N VAL A 219 16.27 13.37 -13.03
CA VAL A 219 17.09 13.13 -14.24
C VAL A 219 17.00 14.33 -15.17
N GLY A 220 17.98 14.49 -16.07
CA GLY A 220 17.95 15.47 -17.14
C GLY A 220 17.15 14.98 -18.36
N ILE A 221 16.69 15.91 -19.17
CA ILE A 221 16.09 15.57 -20.48
C ILE A 221 17.12 14.85 -21.35
N GLU A 222 18.39 15.25 -21.26
CA GLU A 222 19.53 14.67 -21.96
C GLU A 222 19.72 13.20 -21.60
N ASP A 223 19.48 12.81 -20.33
CA ASP A 223 19.57 11.42 -19.88
C ASP A 223 18.48 10.57 -20.54
N VAL A 224 17.26 11.11 -20.68
CA VAL A 224 16.16 10.43 -21.35
C VAL A 224 16.41 10.31 -22.86
N LEU A 225 16.97 11.38 -23.47
CA LEU A 225 17.39 11.36 -24.88
C LEU A 225 18.47 10.31 -25.15
N ALA A 226 19.46 10.19 -24.24
CA ALA A 226 20.51 9.18 -24.32
C ALA A 226 19.99 7.74 -24.12
N ALA A 227 19.00 7.58 -23.22
CA ALA A 227 18.42 6.27 -22.90
C ALA A 227 17.51 5.71 -24.01
N GLN A 228 17.03 6.54 -24.95
CA GLN A 228 16.23 6.14 -26.11
C GLN A 228 15.07 5.20 -25.75
N PRO A 229 14.17 5.55 -24.83
CA PRO A 229 13.08 4.67 -24.42
C PRO A 229 12.12 4.38 -25.57
N GLN A 230 11.58 3.16 -25.60
CA GLN A 230 10.56 2.70 -26.56
C GLN A 230 9.14 3.06 -26.12
N ALA A 231 8.95 3.34 -24.84
CA ALA A 231 7.70 3.87 -24.28
C ALA A 231 8.00 4.90 -23.19
N ILE A 232 7.17 5.94 -23.11
CA ILE A 232 7.13 6.89 -21.99
C ILE A 232 5.80 6.73 -21.30
N LEU A 233 5.85 6.42 -20.00
CA LEU A 233 4.67 6.29 -19.15
C LEU A 233 4.63 7.45 -18.17
N ALA A 234 3.61 8.29 -18.29
CA ALA A 234 3.38 9.42 -17.40
C ALA A 234 2.37 9.02 -16.32
N ALA A 235 2.77 9.15 -15.06
CA ALA A 235 1.86 8.96 -13.95
C ALA A 235 1.00 10.21 -13.77
N ALA A 236 -0.32 10.04 -13.73
CA ALA A 236 -1.24 11.13 -13.48
C ALA A 236 -2.40 10.66 -12.61
N ASP A 237 -2.95 11.57 -11.84
CA ASP A 237 -4.11 11.29 -11.02
C ASP A 237 -5.31 10.96 -11.91
N ASP A 238 -6.07 9.93 -11.53
CA ASP A 238 -7.25 9.44 -12.25
C ASP A 238 -7.01 9.10 -13.73
N ALA A 239 -5.76 8.78 -14.10
CA ALA A 239 -5.34 8.49 -15.47
C ALA A 239 -5.70 9.61 -16.50
N THR A 240 -5.96 10.83 -16.02
CA THR A 240 -6.21 11.99 -16.88
C THR A 240 -4.92 12.39 -17.58
N ARG A 241 -4.95 12.49 -18.93
CA ARG A 241 -3.76 12.83 -19.70
C ARG A 241 -3.21 14.20 -19.33
N PRO A 242 -2.00 14.30 -18.76
CA PRO A 242 -1.41 15.56 -18.38
C PRO A 242 -0.84 16.26 -19.63
N VAL A 243 -1.02 17.59 -19.68
CA VAL A 243 -0.56 18.41 -20.82
C VAL A 243 0.96 18.28 -21.03
N TRP A 244 1.73 18.14 -19.95
CA TRP A 244 3.20 18.04 -20.02
C TRP A 244 3.70 16.75 -20.69
N LEU A 245 2.90 15.68 -20.79
CA LEU A 245 3.28 14.48 -21.55
C LEU A 245 3.43 14.80 -23.05
N ASP A 246 2.68 15.76 -23.56
CA ASP A 246 2.79 16.18 -24.96
C ASP A 246 4.06 17.02 -25.22
N ASP A 247 4.72 17.54 -24.19
CA ASP A 247 6.01 18.22 -24.31
C ASP A 247 7.10 17.31 -24.92
N TRP A 248 6.98 15.97 -24.77
CA TRP A 248 7.89 15.01 -25.38
C TRP A 248 7.80 14.96 -26.90
N ARG A 249 6.70 15.39 -27.52
CA ARG A 249 6.50 15.34 -28.97
C ARG A 249 7.53 16.16 -29.78
N ARG A 250 8.21 17.10 -29.13
CA ARG A 250 9.31 17.86 -29.75
C ARG A 250 10.56 17.02 -30.01
N TRP A 251 10.68 15.85 -29.36
CA TRP A 251 11.85 14.98 -29.40
C TRP A 251 11.61 13.75 -30.29
N ASN A 252 11.33 13.98 -31.58
CA ASN A 252 11.01 12.90 -32.54
C ASN A 252 12.10 11.82 -32.70
N ALA A 253 13.34 12.10 -32.28
CA ALA A 253 14.41 11.11 -32.25
C ALA A 253 14.23 10.02 -31.20
N ILE A 254 13.37 10.21 -30.20
CA ILE A 254 13.08 9.19 -29.19
C ILE A 254 12.12 8.15 -29.80
N PRO A 255 12.44 6.83 -29.75
CA PRO A 255 11.57 5.78 -30.30
C PRO A 255 10.13 5.82 -29.78
N ALA A 256 9.94 6.13 -28.48
CA ALA A 256 8.63 6.29 -27.89
C ALA A 256 7.80 7.39 -28.59
N VAL A 257 8.41 8.50 -28.92
CA VAL A 257 7.75 9.62 -29.61
C VAL A 257 7.46 9.26 -31.05
N ALA A 258 8.47 8.76 -31.78
CA ALA A 258 8.35 8.37 -33.18
C ALA A 258 7.24 7.32 -33.42
N ARG A 259 7.00 6.44 -32.45
CA ARG A 259 6.00 5.36 -32.50
C ARG A 259 4.69 5.69 -31.77
N GLY A 260 4.54 6.89 -31.24
CA GLY A 260 3.33 7.29 -30.50
C GLY A 260 3.13 6.56 -29.17
N ASN A 261 4.20 6.03 -28.57
CA ASN A 261 4.18 5.29 -27.31
C ASN A 261 4.29 6.22 -26.09
N LEU A 262 3.41 7.23 -26.05
CA LEU A 262 3.25 8.15 -24.92
C LEU A 262 1.94 7.80 -24.20
N PHE A 263 2.03 7.11 -23.08
CA PHE A 263 0.87 6.60 -22.35
C PHE A 263 0.73 7.26 -20.98
N VAL A 264 -0.51 7.34 -20.52
CA VAL A 264 -0.84 7.72 -19.14
C VAL A 264 -1.13 6.47 -18.35
N VAL A 265 -0.64 6.43 -17.12
CA VAL A 265 -0.96 5.41 -16.12
C VAL A 265 -1.51 6.08 -14.87
N ASP A 266 -2.36 5.38 -14.13
CA ASP A 266 -2.99 5.93 -12.94
C ASP A 266 -1.98 5.97 -11.77
N GLY A 267 -1.59 7.21 -11.40
CA GLY A 267 -0.68 7.46 -10.29
C GLY A 267 -1.29 7.10 -8.92
N ASN A 268 -2.59 7.28 -8.74
CA ASN A 268 -3.27 6.92 -7.49
C ASN A 268 -3.24 5.42 -7.21
N LEU A 269 -3.20 4.58 -8.27
CA LEU A 269 -3.07 3.14 -8.15
C LEU A 269 -1.62 2.70 -7.99
N LEU A 270 -0.69 3.28 -8.78
CA LEU A 270 0.70 2.83 -8.83
C LEU A 270 1.61 3.42 -7.75
N HIS A 271 1.29 4.62 -7.22
CA HIS A 271 2.10 5.25 -6.17
C HIS A 271 1.65 4.87 -4.75
N ARG A 272 0.59 4.07 -4.64
CA ARG A 272 0.11 3.53 -3.37
C ARG A 272 0.33 2.02 -3.36
N ALA A 273 1.25 1.55 -2.54
CA ALA A 273 1.56 0.13 -2.39
C ALA A 273 0.47 -0.62 -1.60
N GLY A 274 -0.78 -0.45 -2.01
CA GLY A 274 -1.99 -1.03 -1.41
C GLY A 274 -2.66 -2.08 -2.30
N PRO A 275 -3.81 -2.62 -1.89
CA PRO A 275 -4.50 -3.69 -2.61
C PRO A 275 -4.87 -3.34 -4.06
N ARG A 276 -5.15 -2.04 -4.33
CA ARG A 276 -5.49 -1.56 -5.67
C ARG A 276 -4.27 -1.43 -6.61
N PHE A 277 -3.07 -1.60 -6.09
CA PHE A 277 -1.85 -1.58 -6.91
C PHE A 277 -1.93 -2.55 -8.08
N ILE A 278 -2.58 -3.71 -7.91
CA ILE A 278 -2.75 -4.70 -8.96
C ILE A 278 -3.54 -4.16 -10.17
N GLU A 279 -4.52 -3.28 -9.96
CA GLU A 279 -5.28 -2.60 -11.03
C GLU A 279 -4.36 -1.65 -11.81
N GLY A 280 -3.49 -0.93 -11.11
CA GLY A 280 -2.46 -0.09 -11.73
C GLY A 280 -1.49 -0.91 -12.58
N VAL A 281 -1.07 -2.09 -12.11
CA VAL A 281 -0.20 -3.02 -12.87
C VAL A 281 -0.92 -3.56 -14.11
N GLU A 282 -2.22 -3.88 -14.03
CA GLU A 282 -3.02 -4.28 -15.19
C GLU A 282 -3.03 -3.20 -16.26
N GLY A 283 -3.25 -1.93 -15.85
CA GLY A 283 -3.19 -0.76 -16.75
C GLY A 283 -1.81 -0.57 -17.37
N LEU A 284 -0.75 -0.76 -16.58
CA LEU A 284 0.63 -0.67 -17.02
C LEU A 284 0.96 -1.77 -18.04
N CYS A 285 0.57 -3.03 -17.79
CA CYS A 285 0.73 -4.12 -18.75
C CYS A 285 -0.01 -3.84 -20.07
N ALA A 286 -1.24 -3.32 -20.00
CA ALA A 286 -2.00 -2.95 -21.19
C ALA A 286 -1.33 -1.83 -22.01
N ALA A 287 -0.69 -0.85 -21.36
CA ALA A 287 0.08 0.19 -22.03
C ALA A 287 1.30 -0.40 -22.76
N LEU A 288 2.01 -1.35 -22.14
CA LEU A 288 3.16 -2.01 -22.78
C LEU A 288 2.75 -2.95 -23.92
N ASP A 289 1.59 -3.60 -23.84
CA ASP A 289 1.05 -4.38 -24.96
C ASP A 289 0.79 -3.49 -26.18
N ARG A 290 0.18 -2.33 -25.99
CA ARG A 290 0.00 -1.32 -27.06
C ARG A 290 1.34 -0.81 -27.60
N ALA A 291 2.33 -0.59 -26.71
CA ALA A 291 3.66 -0.19 -27.17
C ALA A 291 4.27 -1.25 -28.10
N ARG A 292 4.17 -2.54 -27.78
CA ARG A 292 4.64 -3.64 -28.64
C ARG A 292 3.97 -3.66 -30.00
N GLU A 293 2.65 -3.43 -30.03
CA GLU A 293 1.89 -3.36 -31.30
C GLU A 293 2.40 -2.20 -32.18
N ASN A 294 2.62 -1.02 -31.60
CA ASN A 294 3.13 0.14 -32.32
C ASN A 294 4.58 -0.06 -32.83
N LEU A 295 5.41 -0.77 -32.06
CA LEU A 295 6.80 -1.09 -32.44
C LEU A 295 6.90 -2.08 -33.61
N ARG A 296 5.86 -2.88 -33.87
CA ARG A 296 5.80 -3.83 -35.00
C ARG A 296 5.38 -3.20 -36.32
N ARG A 297 4.74 -2.01 -36.27
CA ARG A 297 4.35 -1.20 -37.43
C ARG A 297 5.51 -0.39 -37.96
#